data_ddb7e370a3f8ca07780bb0b00154b92d
#
_entry.id   ddb7e370a3f8ca07780bb0b00154b92d
#
_cell.length_a   1.000
_cell.length_b   1.000
_cell.length_c   1.000
_cell.angle_alpha   90.00
_cell.angle_beta   90.00
_cell.angle_gamma   90.00
#
_symmetry.space_group_name_H-M   'P 1'
#
loop_
_entity.id
_entity.type
_entity.pdbx_description
1 polymer ?
#
loop_
_entity_poly.entity_id
_entity_poly.type
_entity_poly.pdbx_seq_one_letter_code
_entity_poly.pdbx_strand_id
1 'polypeptide(L)'
;MKNTIVVFASMTLAALFVTTSTANAQTAAQSIDKPFIHPAWTGVWQGNLDGVPAVILTLANDGGEANGTIVFHAVKNENGHAYSFSTEPHTLIHPRIEGNTLSFQVIRGNGSAEVLNMAVELGKDGNVEFACSNCGPEGTKASLERIQ
;
A
#
# COMPACT_ATOMS: atom_id res chain seq x y z
N MET A 1 -27.37 52.24 77.91
CA MET A 1 -26.27 52.51 77.02
C MET A 1 -26.36 51.47 75.91
N LYS A 2 -26.90 51.83 74.76
CA LYS A 2 -27.11 50.92 73.64
C LYS A 2 -26.15 51.36 72.49
N ASN A 3 -25.15 50.55 72.20
CA ASN A 3 -24.24 50.78 71.08
C ASN A 3 -24.87 50.20 69.83
N THR A 4 -25.15 51.06 68.87
CA THR A 4 -25.61 50.67 67.51
C THR A 4 -24.40 50.63 66.65
N ILE A 5 -24.06 49.42 66.09
CA ILE A 5 -23.03 49.23 65.11
C ILE A 5 -23.72 49.26 63.71
N VAL A 6 -23.35 50.20 62.89
CA VAL A 6 -23.79 50.32 61.52
C VAL A 6 -22.75 49.58 60.64
N VAL A 7 -23.16 48.46 59.99
CA VAL A 7 -22.34 47.73 59.06
C VAL A 7 -22.68 48.23 57.68
N PHE A 8 -21.71 48.87 57.02
CA PHE A 8 -21.78 49.18 55.58
C PHE A 8 -21.47 47.94 54.74
N ALA A 9 -22.48 47.44 54.07
CA ALA A 9 -22.28 46.38 53.04
C ALA A 9 -21.79 47.01 51.76
N SER A 10 -20.54 46.77 51.42
CA SER A 10 -19.94 47.17 50.13
C SER A 10 -20.31 46.13 49.10
N MET A 11 -21.16 46.49 48.14
CA MET A 11 -21.54 45.65 47.00
C MET A 11 -20.51 45.81 45.93
N THR A 12 -19.57 44.86 45.80
CA THR A 12 -18.63 44.75 44.66
C THR A 12 -19.32 44.04 43.53
N LEU A 13 -19.62 44.76 42.48
CA LEU A 13 -20.18 44.24 41.23
C LEU A 13 -19.04 43.56 40.43
N ALA A 14 -18.95 42.26 40.51
CA ALA A 14 -18.00 41.47 39.68
C ALA A 14 -18.59 41.28 38.29
N ALA A 15 -18.04 41.99 37.30
CA ALA A 15 -18.36 41.79 35.90
C ALA A 15 -17.69 40.46 35.41
N LEU A 16 -18.50 39.44 35.20
CA LEU A 16 -18.09 38.20 34.57
C LEU A 16 -17.93 38.44 33.04
N PHE A 17 -16.70 38.61 32.60
CA PHE A 17 -16.39 38.49 31.17
C PHE A 17 -16.43 37.02 30.78
N VAL A 18 -17.52 36.60 30.15
CA VAL A 18 -17.59 35.31 29.47
C VAL A 18 -16.83 35.41 28.15
N THR A 19 -15.57 34.98 28.12
CA THR A 19 -14.83 34.78 26.89
C THR A 19 -15.32 33.49 26.24
N THR A 20 -16.17 33.59 25.22
CA THR A 20 -16.53 32.48 24.37
C THR A 20 -15.32 32.17 23.48
N SER A 21 -14.48 31.22 23.90
CA SER A 21 -13.48 30.61 23.03
C SER A 21 -14.23 29.78 22.00
N THR A 22 -14.39 30.31 20.80
CA THR A 22 -14.74 29.51 19.63
C THR A 22 -13.55 28.63 19.32
N ALA A 23 -13.58 27.40 19.83
CA ALA A 23 -12.69 26.34 19.39
C ALA A 23 -13.01 26.07 17.92
N ASN A 24 -12.23 26.65 17.02
CA ASN A 24 -12.16 26.19 15.64
C ASN A 24 -11.63 24.76 15.68
N ALA A 25 -12.55 23.80 15.72
CA ALA A 25 -12.23 22.43 15.36
C ALA A 25 -11.86 22.43 13.88
N GLN A 26 -10.60 22.74 13.58
CA GLN A 26 -9.99 22.35 12.32
C GLN A 26 -10.01 20.82 12.32
N THR A 27 -11.04 20.27 11.70
CA THR A 27 -11.02 18.89 11.23
C THR A 27 -9.85 18.84 10.27
N ALA A 28 -8.70 18.40 10.78
CA ALA A 28 -7.59 17.98 9.92
C ALA A 28 -8.18 16.88 9.04
N ALA A 29 -8.57 17.25 7.83
CA ALA A 29 -8.82 16.29 6.78
C ALA A 29 -7.53 15.47 6.72
N GLN A 30 -7.55 14.25 7.27
CA GLN A 30 -6.52 13.28 7.02
C GLN A 30 -6.54 13.09 5.50
N SER A 31 -5.61 13.76 4.84
CA SER A 31 -5.21 13.40 3.51
C SER A 31 -4.84 11.93 3.62
N ILE A 32 -5.74 11.05 3.19
CA ILE A 32 -5.40 9.68 2.93
C ILE A 32 -4.41 9.81 1.79
N ASP A 33 -3.12 9.75 2.11
CA ASP A 33 -2.06 9.70 1.11
C ASP A 33 -2.31 8.43 0.28
N LYS A 34 -3.06 8.63 -0.80
CA LYS A 34 -3.23 7.59 -1.80
C LYS A 34 -1.84 7.29 -2.36
N PRO A 35 -1.42 6.03 -2.37
CA PRO A 35 -0.09 5.69 -2.87
C PRO A 35 0.02 6.13 -4.34
N PHE A 36 0.78 7.20 -4.55
CA PHE A 36 1.03 7.69 -5.89
C PHE A 36 1.99 6.74 -6.60
N ILE A 37 1.52 6.09 -7.66
CA ILE A 37 2.40 5.27 -8.47
C ILE A 37 3.30 6.17 -9.34
N HIS A 38 4.60 6.08 -9.11
CA HIS A 38 5.57 6.77 -9.95
C HIS A 38 5.55 6.19 -11.37
N PRO A 39 5.73 6.99 -12.45
CA PRO A 39 5.77 6.50 -13.83
C PRO A 39 6.76 5.35 -14.06
N ALA A 40 7.83 5.27 -13.27
CA ALA A 40 8.79 4.17 -13.32
C ALA A 40 8.17 2.80 -13.03
N TRP A 41 7.09 2.74 -12.26
CA TRP A 41 6.39 1.49 -11.93
C TRP A 41 5.35 1.06 -12.97
N THR A 42 4.76 2.02 -13.69
CA THR A 42 3.69 1.72 -14.66
C THR A 42 4.22 0.95 -15.84
N GLY A 43 3.56 -0.12 -16.22
CA GLY A 43 3.94 -0.92 -17.38
C GLY A 43 3.72 -2.42 -17.17
N VAL A 44 4.27 -3.20 -18.08
CA VAL A 44 4.24 -4.66 -18.03
C VAL A 44 5.66 -5.18 -17.79
N TRP A 45 5.79 -6.00 -16.75
CA TRP A 45 7.03 -6.57 -16.28
C TRP A 45 6.98 -8.08 -16.38
N GLN A 46 8.03 -8.69 -16.86
CA GLN A 46 8.11 -10.14 -17.08
C GLN A 46 9.34 -10.70 -16.38
N GLY A 47 9.14 -11.77 -15.62
CA GLY A 47 10.19 -12.62 -15.11
C GLY A 47 10.19 -13.96 -15.80
N ASN A 48 11.37 -14.47 -16.12
CA ASN A 48 11.56 -15.73 -16.82
C ASN A 48 12.16 -16.80 -15.90
N LEU A 49 11.81 -18.05 -16.17
CA LEU A 49 12.42 -19.24 -15.60
C LEU A 49 12.73 -20.20 -16.77
N ASP A 50 13.97 -20.68 -16.85
CA ASP A 50 14.43 -21.56 -17.93
C ASP A 50 14.17 -20.97 -19.35
N GLY A 51 14.23 -19.63 -19.48
CA GLY A 51 14.04 -18.92 -20.74
C GLY A 51 12.57 -18.75 -21.18
N VAL A 52 11.60 -19.17 -20.37
CA VAL A 52 10.17 -18.97 -20.63
C VAL A 52 9.52 -18.11 -19.56
N PRO A 53 8.42 -17.40 -19.86
CA PRO A 53 7.71 -16.58 -18.88
C PRO A 53 7.30 -17.39 -17.65
N ALA A 54 7.62 -16.88 -16.46
CA ALA A 54 7.23 -17.45 -15.17
C ALA A 54 6.28 -16.54 -14.41
N VAL A 55 6.43 -15.23 -14.57
CA VAL A 55 5.55 -14.23 -13.96
C VAL A 55 5.39 -13.04 -14.90
N ILE A 56 4.17 -12.53 -15.01
CA ILE A 56 3.87 -11.27 -15.69
C ILE A 56 3.12 -10.38 -14.71
N LEU A 57 3.68 -9.20 -14.45
CA LEU A 57 3.09 -8.18 -13.57
C LEU A 57 2.71 -6.98 -14.43
N THR A 58 1.45 -6.62 -14.41
CA THR A 58 0.94 -5.40 -15.05
C THR A 58 0.60 -4.39 -13.98
N LEU A 59 1.19 -3.20 -14.08
CA LEU A 59 0.97 -2.09 -13.16
C LEU A 59 0.40 -0.89 -13.90
N ALA A 60 -0.67 -0.34 -13.36
CA ALA A 60 -1.35 0.83 -13.89
C ALA A 60 -1.49 1.90 -12.80
N ASN A 61 -1.64 3.14 -13.26
CA ASN A 61 -1.97 4.28 -12.40
C ASN A 61 -3.40 4.70 -12.72
N ASP A 62 -4.29 4.52 -11.77
CA ASP A 62 -5.68 4.96 -11.89
C ASP A 62 -5.94 6.06 -10.86
N GLY A 63 -5.98 7.31 -11.35
CA GLY A 63 -6.23 8.47 -10.50
C GLY A 63 -5.19 8.69 -9.38
N GLY A 64 -3.95 8.22 -9.56
CA GLY A 64 -2.87 8.30 -8.57
C GLY A 64 -2.76 7.07 -7.67
N GLU A 65 -3.64 6.08 -7.84
CA GLU A 65 -3.57 4.82 -7.10
C GLU A 65 -2.83 3.76 -7.90
N ALA A 66 -1.97 3.00 -7.22
CA ALA A 66 -1.37 1.82 -7.80
C ALA A 66 -2.43 0.72 -7.90
N ASN A 67 -2.62 0.18 -9.08
CA ASN A 67 -3.42 -1.01 -9.29
C ASN A 67 -2.76 -1.91 -10.33
N GLY A 68 -3.24 -3.12 -10.48
CA GLY A 68 -2.68 -4.03 -11.46
C GLY A 68 -3.10 -5.48 -11.27
N THR A 69 -2.46 -6.31 -12.07
CA THR A 69 -2.66 -7.76 -12.04
C THR A 69 -1.33 -8.48 -12.14
N ILE A 70 -1.27 -9.69 -11.60
CA ILE A 70 -0.16 -10.60 -11.75
C ILE A 70 -0.66 -11.93 -12.31
N VAL A 71 0.08 -12.46 -13.28
CA VAL A 71 -0.15 -13.79 -13.84
C VAL A 71 1.05 -14.65 -13.53
N PHE A 72 0.82 -15.78 -12.87
CA PHE A 72 1.84 -16.80 -12.71
C PHE A 72 1.78 -17.78 -13.87
N HIS A 73 2.93 -18.33 -14.22
CA HIS A 73 3.05 -19.36 -15.22
C HIS A 73 3.61 -20.61 -14.57
N ALA A 74 2.95 -21.74 -14.77
CA ALA A 74 3.52 -23.02 -14.42
C ALA A 74 4.56 -23.38 -15.49
N VAL A 75 5.81 -23.55 -15.08
CA VAL A 75 6.90 -23.95 -15.99
C VAL A 75 7.13 -25.44 -15.85
N LYS A 76 7.17 -26.14 -16.98
CA LYS A 76 7.53 -27.56 -17.08
C LYS A 76 8.74 -27.71 -17.99
N ASN A 77 9.61 -28.64 -17.68
CA ASN A 77 10.73 -29.00 -18.51
C ASN A 77 10.55 -30.46 -18.96
N GLU A 78 10.43 -30.67 -20.28
CA GLU A 78 10.30 -31.99 -20.88
C GLU A 78 11.34 -32.14 -21.98
N ASN A 79 12.19 -33.16 -21.85
CA ASN A 79 13.25 -33.47 -22.84
C ASN A 79 14.21 -32.28 -23.12
N GLY A 80 14.49 -31.46 -22.12
CA GLY A 80 15.35 -30.28 -22.24
C GLY A 80 14.69 -29.06 -22.87
N HIS A 81 13.37 -29.10 -23.09
CA HIS A 81 12.57 -27.98 -23.54
C HIS A 81 11.67 -27.47 -22.42
N ALA A 82 11.79 -26.20 -22.09
CA ALA A 82 10.90 -25.55 -21.13
C ALA A 82 9.62 -25.07 -21.81
N TYR A 83 8.50 -25.28 -21.16
CA TYR A 83 7.17 -24.80 -21.55
C TYR A 83 6.57 -24.02 -20.40
N SER A 84 5.88 -22.93 -20.71
CA SER A 84 5.11 -22.20 -19.72
C SER A 84 3.62 -22.19 -20.05
N PHE A 85 2.80 -22.30 -19.00
CA PHE A 85 1.34 -22.25 -19.08
C PHE A 85 0.86 -21.13 -18.15
N SER A 86 0.14 -20.16 -18.70
CA SER A 86 -0.45 -19.09 -17.88
C SER A 86 -1.51 -19.66 -16.95
N THR A 87 -1.57 -19.09 -15.74
CA THR A 87 -2.68 -19.28 -14.82
C THR A 87 -3.69 -18.13 -14.99
N GLU A 88 -4.72 -18.12 -14.17
CA GLU A 88 -5.64 -16.99 -14.11
C GLU A 88 -4.92 -15.73 -13.58
N PRO A 89 -5.25 -14.53 -14.12
CA PRO A 89 -4.75 -13.29 -13.56
C PRO A 89 -5.31 -13.05 -12.16
N HIS A 90 -4.44 -12.62 -11.24
CA HIS A 90 -4.80 -12.22 -9.90
C HIS A 90 -4.70 -10.71 -9.74
N THR A 91 -5.72 -10.09 -9.17
CA THR A 91 -5.70 -8.65 -8.86
C THR A 91 -4.77 -8.38 -7.68
N LEU A 92 -4.00 -7.30 -7.74
CA LEU A 92 -3.20 -6.83 -6.63
C LEU A 92 -4.12 -6.29 -5.51
N ILE A 93 -3.92 -6.78 -4.29
CA ILE A 93 -4.68 -6.38 -3.11
C ILE A 93 -3.77 -5.54 -2.21
N HIS A 94 -4.27 -4.41 -1.75
CA HIS A 94 -3.56 -3.48 -0.87
C HIS A 94 -2.17 -3.09 -1.38
N PRO A 95 -2.02 -2.68 -2.64
CA PRO A 95 -0.73 -2.25 -3.16
C PRO A 95 -0.24 -1.02 -2.40
N ARG A 96 1.05 -1.03 -2.02
CA ARG A 96 1.72 0.08 -1.32
C ARG A 96 3.09 0.30 -1.93
N ILE A 97 3.44 1.56 -2.15
CA ILE A 97 4.76 1.96 -2.63
C ILE A 97 5.46 2.72 -1.50
N GLU A 98 6.59 2.20 -1.06
CA GLU A 98 7.44 2.81 -0.06
C GLU A 98 8.86 2.94 -0.65
N GLY A 99 9.22 4.15 -1.05
CA GLY A 99 10.48 4.37 -1.77
C GLY A 99 10.53 3.60 -3.09
N ASN A 100 11.48 2.68 -3.20
CA ASN A 100 11.67 1.84 -4.38
C ASN A 100 11.01 0.45 -4.27
N THR A 101 10.16 0.24 -3.28
CA THR A 101 9.51 -1.04 -3.06
C THR A 101 8.01 -0.92 -3.23
N LEU A 102 7.44 -1.75 -4.10
CA LEU A 102 6.01 -1.99 -4.20
C LEU A 102 5.69 -3.30 -3.46
N SER A 103 4.88 -3.23 -2.42
CA SER A 103 4.34 -4.40 -1.71
C SER A 103 2.86 -4.57 -1.98
N PHE A 104 2.41 -5.81 -2.11
CA PHE A 104 1.01 -6.14 -2.34
C PHE A 104 0.70 -7.58 -1.93
N GLN A 105 -0.56 -7.92 -1.95
CA GLN A 105 -1.05 -9.27 -1.71
C GLN A 105 -1.81 -9.77 -2.93
N VAL A 106 -1.86 -11.08 -3.11
CA VAL A 106 -2.77 -11.76 -4.03
C VAL A 106 -3.44 -12.94 -3.32
N ILE A 107 -4.65 -13.26 -3.74
CA ILE A 107 -5.35 -14.45 -3.28
C ILE A 107 -5.17 -15.52 -4.34
N ARG A 108 -4.61 -16.67 -3.94
CA ARG A 108 -4.45 -17.86 -4.77
C ARG A 108 -5.32 -18.97 -4.22
N GLY A 109 -5.94 -19.71 -5.08
CA GLY A 109 -6.54 -21.01 -4.74
C GLY A 109 -8.01 -21.14 -5.09
N ASN A 110 -8.34 -22.39 -5.40
CA ASN A 110 -9.69 -22.88 -5.61
C ASN A 110 -10.13 -23.57 -4.31
N GLY A 111 -10.91 -22.86 -3.48
CA GLY A 111 -11.56 -23.43 -2.31
C GLY A 111 -10.99 -23.08 -0.94
N SER A 112 -9.70 -22.86 -0.79
CA SER A 112 -9.12 -22.19 0.39
C SER A 112 -8.30 -21.01 -0.09
N ALA A 113 -8.74 -19.80 0.27
CA ALA A 113 -8.04 -18.58 -0.11
C ALA A 113 -6.69 -18.50 0.60
N GLU A 114 -5.61 -18.75 -0.13
CA GLU A 114 -4.26 -18.52 0.35
C GLU A 114 -3.82 -17.09 -0.02
N VAL A 115 -3.45 -16.30 0.98
CA VAL A 115 -2.93 -14.95 0.76
C VAL A 115 -1.42 -15.02 0.58
N LEU A 116 -0.95 -14.63 -0.59
CA LEU A 116 0.47 -14.52 -0.90
C LEU A 116 0.94 -13.08 -0.71
N ASN A 117 2.05 -12.90 -0.01
CA ASN A 117 2.66 -11.60 0.23
C ASN A 117 3.82 -11.39 -0.75
N MET A 118 3.73 -10.35 -1.53
CA MET A 118 4.63 -10.04 -2.62
C MET A 118 5.30 -8.70 -2.43
N ALA A 119 6.54 -8.60 -2.89
CA ALA A 119 7.27 -7.36 -2.98
C ALA A 119 7.98 -7.28 -4.33
N VAL A 120 8.09 -6.08 -4.87
CA VAL A 120 8.85 -5.76 -6.08
C VAL A 120 9.76 -4.59 -5.74
N GLU A 121 11.05 -4.74 -5.93
CA GLU A 121 12.05 -3.72 -5.64
C GLU A 121 12.65 -3.19 -6.94
N LEU A 122 12.59 -1.88 -7.14
CA LEU A 122 13.21 -1.19 -8.26
C LEU A 122 14.65 -0.81 -7.88
N GLY A 123 15.62 -1.48 -8.46
CA GLY A 123 17.03 -1.19 -8.29
C GLY A 123 17.46 0.14 -8.93
N LYS A 124 18.59 0.66 -8.51
CA LYS A 124 19.15 1.91 -9.05
C LYS A 124 19.59 1.83 -10.51
N ASP A 125 19.87 0.64 -10.98
CA ASP A 125 20.26 0.29 -12.34
C ASP A 125 19.07 -0.01 -13.25
N GLY A 126 17.84 0.13 -12.74
CA GLY A 126 16.61 -0.19 -13.45
C GLY A 126 16.23 -1.67 -13.41
N ASN A 127 17.04 -2.51 -12.78
CA ASN A 127 16.67 -3.90 -12.54
C ASN A 127 15.54 -3.97 -11.52
N VAL A 128 14.66 -4.93 -11.69
CA VAL A 128 13.52 -5.13 -10.80
C VAL A 128 13.60 -6.54 -10.22
N GLU A 129 13.61 -6.64 -8.91
CA GLU A 129 13.55 -7.91 -8.20
C GLU A 129 12.13 -8.13 -7.67
N PHE A 130 11.54 -9.24 -8.03
CA PHE A 130 10.28 -9.73 -7.49
C PHE A 130 10.57 -10.76 -6.39
N ALA A 131 9.86 -10.67 -5.29
CA ALA A 131 9.92 -11.62 -4.20
C ALA A 131 8.52 -12.00 -3.71
N CYS A 132 8.34 -13.29 -3.43
CA CYS A 132 7.17 -13.80 -2.72
C CYS A 132 7.65 -14.46 -1.43
N SER A 133 7.28 -13.89 -0.27
CA SER A 133 7.82 -14.33 1.03
C SER A 133 7.26 -15.66 1.52
N ASN A 134 6.06 -16.03 1.07
CA ASN A 134 5.36 -17.25 1.49
C ASN A 134 4.98 -18.18 0.32
N CYS A 135 5.69 -18.07 -0.81
CA CYS A 135 5.54 -18.97 -1.96
C CYS A 135 6.42 -20.23 -1.83
N GLY A 136 6.33 -20.93 -0.73
CA GLY A 136 7.12 -22.12 -0.44
C GLY A 136 8.08 -21.92 0.73
N PRO A 137 8.89 -22.95 1.09
CA PRO A 137 9.69 -22.96 2.32
C PRO A 137 10.75 -21.86 2.39
N GLU A 138 11.31 -21.47 1.26
CA GLU A 138 12.40 -20.47 1.15
C GLU A 138 11.94 -19.17 0.48
N GLY A 139 10.64 -19.05 0.17
CA GLY A 139 10.12 -17.99 -0.67
C GLY A 139 10.54 -18.19 -2.15
N THR A 140 10.18 -17.23 -2.98
CA THR A 140 10.54 -17.23 -4.41
C THR A 140 11.03 -15.85 -4.79
N LYS A 141 12.12 -15.79 -5.55
CA LYS A 141 12.67 -14.56 -6.11
C LYS A 141 12.83 -14.69 -7.61
N ALA A 142 12.62 -13.60 -8.33
CA ALA A 142 12.84 -13.52 -9.77
C ALA A 142 13.24 -12.10 -10.17
N SER A 143 14.11 -11.97 -11.16
CA SER A 143 14.34 -10.68 -11.80
C SER A 143 13.24 -10.43 -12.82
N LEU A 144 12.73 -9.20 -12.87
CA LEU A 144 11.75 -8.76 -13.84
C LEU A 144 12.38 -7.77 -14.81
N GLU A 145 11.99 -7.90 -16.08
CA GLU A 145 12.31 -6.96 -17.14
C GLU A 145 11.04 -6.26 -17.61
N ARG A 146 11.14 -4.97 -17.89
CA ARG A 146 10.02 -4.22 -18.44
C ARG A 146 9.88 -4.52 -19.91
N ILE A 147 8.70 -4.99 -20.35
CA ILE A 147 8.42 -5.34 -21.74
C ILE A 147 7.48 -4.35 -22.44
N GLN A 148 6.78 -3.50 -21.67
CA GLN A 148 5.91 -2.41 -22.14
C GLN A 148 5.83 -1.28 -21.11
#